data_706d7597f7e03573ef374adb5ff126e6
#
_entry.id   706d7597f7e03573ef374adb5ff126e6
#
_cell.length_a   1.000
_cell.length_b   1.000
_cell.length_c   1.000
_cell.angle_alpha   90.00
_cell.angle_beta   90.00
_cell.angle_gamma   90.00
#
_symmetry.space_group_name_H-M   'P 1'
#
loop_
_entity.id
_entity.type
_entity.pdbx_description
1 polymer ?
#
loop_
_entity_poly.entity_id
_entity_poly.type
_entity_poly.pdbx_seq_one_letter_code
_entity_poly.pdbx_strand_id
1 'polypeptide(L)'
;MGHKVTVFEKRSQLGGMLRYGIPSYRLPRERLQWDIDAILSTGIEYKTDYDVDSEEAIKEINENYDAMYISVGSHNHKNLGIPGEYAKGVIPAVEMLRGIGDDAMPDFNGKSVVVIGGGNVAMDVARTAKRLGASEVCIVYRRRRDDMTALPDEIGGAIAEGCQLFQLKAPSEIIVDKNGHVKGL
;
A
#
# COMPACT_ATOMS: atom_id res chain seq x y z
N MET A 1 27.16 8.33 -17.39
CA MET A 1 28.35 7.94 -16.63
C MET A 1 28.93 6.59 -17.10
N GLY A 2 28.25 5.85 -17.98
CA GLY A 2 28.80 4.65 -18.64
C GLY A 2 28.80 3.37 -17.80
N HIS A 3 28.09 3.35 -16.67
CA HIS A 3 27.93 2.13 -15.88
C HIS A 3 26.92 1.20 -16.53
N LYS A 4 27.18 -0.11 -16.51
CA LYS A 4 26.16 -1.13 -16.77
C LYS A 4 25.33 -1.33 -15.51
N VAL A 5 24.03 -1.32 -15.65
CA VAL A 5 23.11 -1.42 -14.50
C VAL A 5 22.20 -2.62 -14.68
N THR A 6 22.06 -3.42 -13.62
CA THR A 6 21.06 -4.49 -13.52
C THR A 6 20.16 -4.22 -12.31
N VAL A 7 18.85 -4.20 -12.51
CA VAL A 7 17.86 -4.05 -11.46
C VAL A 7 17.33 -5.42 -11.06
N PHE A 8 17.37 -5.72 -9.77
CA PHE A 8 16.76 -6.92 -9.20
C PHE A 8 15.44 -6.52 -8.53
N GLU A 9 14.36 -7.13 -8.94
CA GLU A 9 13.02 -6.85 -8.43
C GLU A 9 12.37 -8.15 -7.93
N LYS A 10 11.90 -8.13 -6.69
CA LYS A 10 11.20 -9.27 -6.07
C LYS A 10 9.88 -9.61 -6.78
N ARG A 11 9.18 -8.60 -7.30
CA ARG A 11 7.89 -8.74 -7.94
C ARG A 11 8.04 -9.11 -9.42
N SER A 12 6.93 -9.58 -10.01
CA SER A 12 6.85 -9.91 -11.44
C SER A 12 6.91 -8.69 -12.36
N GLN A 13 6.69 -7.48 -11.82
CA GLN A 13 6.71 -6.24 -12.60
C GLN A 13 7.48 -5.15 -11.87
N LEU A 14 8.20 -4.34 -12.64
CA LEU A 14 8.89 -3.16 -12.15
C LEU A 14 7.90 -2.05 -11.72
N GLY A 15 8.36 -1.15 -10.85
CA GLY A 15 7.61 0.03 -10.44
C GLY A 15 7.39 0.17 -8.94
N GLY A 16 7.71 -0.88 -8.15
CA GLY A 16 7.68 -0.84 -6.69
C GLY A 16 6.39 -0.24 -6.13
N MET A 17 6.48 0.65 -5.15
CA MET A 17 5.31 1.28 -4.51
C MET A 17 4.45 2.11 -5.45
N LEU A 18 4.97 2.61 -6.57
CA LEU A 18 4.16 3.30 -7.57
C LEU A 18 3.15 2.36 -8.23
N ARG A 19 3.52 1.09 -8.43
CA ARG A 19 2.65 0.06 -8.99
C ARG A 19 1.79 -0.63 -7.93
N TYR A 20 2.40 -1.01 -6.80
CA TYR A 20 1.80 -1.89 -5.79
C TYR A 20 1.24 -1.15 -4.57
N GLY A 21 1.41 0.16 -4.47
CA GLY A 21 0.93 0.97 -3.36
C GLY A 21 0.01 2.12 -3.76
N ILE A 22 0.13 2.65 -4.98
CA ILE A 22 -0.71 3.74 -5.45
C ILE A 22 -1.84 3.17 -6.31
N PRO A 23 -3.12 3.47 -6.01
CA PRO A 23 -4.25 3.01 -6.82
C PRO A 23 -4.19 3.52 -8.27
N SER A 24 -4.66 2.72 -9.22
CA SER A 24 -4.62 3.04 -10.66
C SER A 24 -5.41 4.29 -11.05
N TYR A 25 -6.43 4.66 -10.26
CA TYR A 25 -7.19 5.90 -10.50
C TYR A 25 -6.40 7.17 -10.16
N ARG A 26 -5.31 7.06 -9.36
CA ARG A 26 -4.37 8.16 -9.07
C ARG A 26 -3.18 8.13 -10.02
N LEU A 27 -2.63 6.95 -10.26
CA LEU A 27 -1.51 6.74 -11.18
C LEU A 27 -1.87 5.61 -12.16
N PRO A 28 -2.37 5.95 -13.36
CA PRO A 28 -2.68 4.96 -14.39
C PRO A 28 -1.47 4.10 -14.72
N ARG A 29 -1.67 2.80 -14.80
CA ARG A 29 -0.58 1.82 -15.03
C ARG A 29 0.16 2.03 -16.34
N GLU A 30 -0.54 2.50 -17.36
CA GLU A 30 0.07 2.84 -18.67
C GLU A 30 1.08 3.99 -18.55
N ARG A 31 0.76 5.04 -17.75
CA ARG A 31 1.67 6.16 -17.52
C ARG A 31 2.94 5.72 -16.81
N LEU A 32 2.78 4.91 -15.75
CA LEU A 32 3.91 4.34 -15.06
C LEU A 32 4.77 3.47 -15.98
N GLN A 33 4.12 2.67 -16.84
CA GLN A 33 4.84 1.79 -17.76
C GLN A 33 5.64 2.59 -18.80
N TRP A 34 5.10 3.69 -19.31
CA TRP A 34 5.86 4.56 -20.23
C TRP A 34 7.15 5.11 -19.61
N ASP A 35 7.10 5.53 -18.33
CA ASP A 35 8.30 6.00 -17.63
C ASP A 35 9.31 4.87 -17.41
N ILE A 36 8.83 3.68 -17.06
CA ILE A 36 9.68 2.49 -16.91
C ILE A 36 10.33 2.14 -18.25
N ASP A 37 9.57 2.08 -19.34
CA ASP A 37 10.07 1.74 -20.67
C ASP A 37 11.10 2.77 -21.15
N ALA A 38 10.86 4.06 -20.88
CA ALA A 38 11.84 5.11 -21.17
C ALA A 38 13.16 4.92 -20.39
N ILE A 39 13.08 4.52 -19.13
CA ILE A 39 14.26 4.21 -18.32
C ILE A 39 14.99 2.97 -18.88
N LEU A 40 14.26 1.89 -19.20
CA LEU A 40 14.82 0.65 -19.73
C LEU A 40 15.46 0.85 -21.12
N SER A 41 14.92 1.78 -21.92
CA SER A 41 15.48 2.10 -23.24
C SER A 41 16.93 2.65 -23.19
N THR A 42 17.38 3.06 -22.01
CA THR A 42 18.79 3.47 -21.79
C THR A 42 19.77 2.29 -21.70
N GLY A 43 19.29 1.05 -21.83
CA GLY A 43 20.10 -0.17 -21.78
C GLY A 43 20.26 -0.78 -20.39
N ILE A 44 19.36 -0.45 -19.46
CA ILE A 44 19.30 -1.08 -18.14
C ILE A 44 18.76 -2.49 -18.27
N GLU A 45 19.47 -3.47 -17.72
CA GLU A 45 18.99 -4.84 -17.56
C GLU A 45 18.16 -4.99 -16.29
N TYR A 46 17.21 -5.93 -16.27
CA TYR A 46 16.45 -6.23 -15.07
C TYR A 46 16.10 -7.71 -14.96
N LYS A 47 15.94 -8.15 -13.71
CA LYS A 47 15.48 -9.50 -13.34
C LYS A 47 14.32 -9.34 -12.36
N THR A 48 13.12 -9.74 -12.80
CA THR A 48 11.93 -9.83 -11.94
C THR A 48 11.82 -11.20 -11.29
N ASP A 49 10.92 -11.32 -10.30
CA ASP A 49 10.74 -12.55 -9.51
C ASP A 49 12.04 -13.02 -8.83
N TYR A 50 12.92 -12.04 -8.52
CA TYR A 50 14.21 -12.28 -7.89
C TYR A 50 14.25 -11.61 -6.51
N ASP A 51 14.12 -12.42 -5.46
CA ASP A 51 14.18 -11.95 -4.08
C ASP A 51 15.62 -11.99 -3.55
N VAL A 52 16.10 -10.86 -3.04
CA VAL A 52 17.41 -10.75 -2.39
C VAL A 52 17.21 -10.85 -0.88
N ASP A 53 16.82 -12.04 -0.41
CA ASP A 53 16.43 -12.31 0.98
C ASP A 53 17.39 -13.25 1.72
N SER A 54 18.48 -13.70 1.09
CA SER A 54 19.45 -14.63 1.65
C SER A 54 20.90 -14.13 1.54
N GLU A 55 21.77 -14.68 2.36
CA GLU A 55 23.20 -14.36 2.30
C GLU A 55 23.83 -14.81 0.96
N GLU A 56 23.33 -15.93 0.42
CA GLU A 56 23.77 -16.44 -0.87
C GLU A 56 23.45 -15.50 -2.01
N ALA A 57 22.24 -14.93 -2.04
CA ALA A 57 21.83 -13.96 -3.06
C ALA A 57 22.65 -12.68 -2.97
N ILE A 58 22.92 -12.19 -1.76
CA ILE A 58 23.79 -11.01 -1.55
C ILE A 58 25.21 -11.32 -2.00
N LYS A 59 25.75 -12.51 -1.69
CA LYS A 59 27.07 -12.93 -2.09
C LYS A 59 27.19 -13.02 -3.61
N GLU A 60 26.22 -13.63 -4.29
CA GLU A 60 26.18 -13.70 -5.75
C GLU A 60 26.23 -12.31 -6.39
N ILE A 61 25.48 -11.34 -5.85
CA ILE A 61 25.49 -9.97 -6.35
C ILE A 61 26.89 -9.33 -6.12
N ASN A 62 27.45 -9.47 -4.94
CA ASN A 62 28.77 -8.90 -4.61
C ASN A 62 29.92 -9.50 -5.45
N GLU A 63 29.82 -10.76 -5.87
CA GLU A 63 30.82 -11.41 -6.71
C GLU A 63 30.73 -11.00 -8.18
N ASN A 64 29.54 -10.57 -8.64
CA ASN A 64 29.29 -10.28 -10.06
C ASN A 64 29.16 -8.78 -10.40
N TYR A 65 29.12 -7.90 -9.38
CA TYR A 65 28.93 -6.47 -9.56
C TYR A 65 29.94 -5.66 -8.74
N ASP A 66 30.43 -4.55 -9.30
CA ASP A 66 31.39 -3.66 -8.63
C ASP A 66 30.78 -2.85 -7.49
N ALA A 67 29.47 -2.61 -7.53
CA ALA A 67 28.72 -1.88 -6.51
C ALA A 67 27.26 -2.30 -6.47
N MET A 68 26.66 -2.25 -5.29
CA MET A 68 25.24 -2.50 -5.08
C MET A 68 24.56 -1.27 -4.48
N TYR A 69 23.45 -0.84 -5.08
CA TYR A 69 22.58 0.21 -4.54
C TYR A 69 21.30 -0.40 -3.97
N ILE A 70 21.07 -0.22 -2.67
CA ILE A 70 19.93 -0.79 -1.97
C ILE A 70 18.77 0.20 -1.99
N SER A 71 17.67 -0.15 -2.66
CA SER A 71 16.45 0.67 -2.79
C SER A 71 15.17 -0.15 -2.61
N VAL A 72 15.15 -1.01 -1.60
CA VAL A 72 14.08 -1.99 -1.33
C VAL A 72 12.74 -1.36 -0.91
N GLY A 73 12.70 -0.07 -0.62
CA GLY A 73 11.50 0.65 -0.20
C GLY A 73 11.05 0.31 1.22
N SER A 74 9.79 0.65 1.54
CA SER A 74 9.17 0.40 2.84
C SER A 74 7.83 -0.30 2.64
N HIS A 75 7.82 -1.61 2.71
CA HIS A 75 6.66 -2.46 2.44
C HIS A 75 6.01 -3.03 3.70
N ASN A 76 6.60 -2.80 4.86
CA ASN A 76 6.08 -3.31 6.12
C ASN A 76 5.09 -2.31 6.74
N HIS A 77 3.97 -2.82 7.22
CA HIS A 77 3.01 -2.04 7.97
C HIS A 77 3.46 -1.86 9.43
N LYS A 78 2.92 -0.84 10.09
CA LYS A 78 3.06 -0.66 11.53
C LYS A 78 1.81 -1.21 12.23
N ASN A 79 2.01 -2.00 13.26
CA ASN A 79 0.94 -2.48 14.10
C ASN A 79 0.34 -1.34 14.93
N LEU A 80 -0.94 -1.48 15.29
CA LEU A 80 -1.64 -0.53 16.15
C LEU A 80 -1.27 -0.70 17.62
N GLY A 81 -0.92 -1.92 18.02
CA GLY A 81 -0.62 -2.28 19.40
C GLY A 81 -1.87 -2.31 20.30
N ILE A 82 -3.03 -2.64 19.73
CA ILE A 82 -4.31 -2.71 20.46
C ILE A 82 -4.89 -4.13 20.42
N PRO A 83 -5.71 -4.52 21.43
CA PRO A 83 -6.39 -5.80 21.42
C PRO A 83 -7.20 -6.02 20.14
N GLY A 84 -7.16 -7.23 19.60
CA GLY A 84 -7.93 -7.61 18.41
C GLY A 84 -7.29 -7.24 17.07
N GLU A 85 -6.10 -6.62 17.02
CA GLU A 85 -5.49 -6.17 15.77
C GLU A 85 -5.15 -7.29 14.77
N TYR A 86 -5.07 -8.54 15.23
CA TYR A 86 -4.84 -9.72 14.39
C TYR A 86 -6.12 -10.51 14.08
N ALA A 87 -7.28 -9.95 14.36
CA ALA A 87 -8.57 -10.59 14.09
C ALA A 87 -8.80 -10.76 12.58
N LYS A 88 -9.57 -11.79 12.23
CA LYS A 88 -9.98 -11.99 10.84
C LYS A 88 -10.81 -10.81 10.35
N GLY A 89 -10.43 -10.24 9.20
CA GLY A 89 -11.05 -9.05 8.65
C GLY A 89 -10.32 -7.74 8.99
N VAL A 90 -9.26 -7.80 9.82
CA VAL A 90 -8.30 -6.71 9.95
C VAL A 90 -7.26 -6.86 8.86
N ILE A 91 -7.12 -5.86 8.02
CA ILE A 91 -6.25 -5.90 6.83
C ILE A 91 -5.26 -4.74 6.92
N PRO A 92 -3.95 -5.00 6.90
CA PRO A 92 -2.96 -3.95 6.79
C PRO A 92 -3.11 -3.17 5.48
N ALA A 93 -3.09 -1.84 5.56
CA ALA A 93 -3.33 -0.96 4.41
C ALA A 93 -2.40 -1.25 3.21
N VAL A 94 -1.11 -1.47 3.49
CA VAL A 94 -0.12 -1.78 2.45
C VAL A 94 -0.40 -3.11 1.77
N GLU A 95 -0.86 -4.11 2.51
CA GLU A 95 -1.23 -5.43 1.97
C GLU A 95 -2.48 -5.34 1.10
N MET A 96 -3.49 -4.58 1.55
CA MET A 96 -4.69 -4.33 0.76
C MET A 96 -4.36 -3.67 -0.58
N LEU A 97 -3.59 -2.57 -0.55
CA LEU A 97 -3.24 -1.84 -1.78
C LEU A 97 -2.33 -2.69 -2.69
N ARG A 98 -1.43 -3.48 -2.11
CA ARG A 98 -0.59 -4.42 -2.86
C ARG A 98 -1.43 -5.49 -3.56
N GLY A 99 -2.40 -6.09 -2.87
CA GLY A 99 -3.32 -7.05 -3.45
C GLY A 99 -4.06 -6.49 -4.66
N ILE A 100 -4.46 -5.21 -4.61
CA ILE A 100 -5.06 -4.52 -5.74
C ILE A 100 -4.05 -4.35 -6.89
N GLY A 101 -2.78 -4.06 -6.58
CA GLY A 101 -1.70 -3.98 -7.56
C GLY A 101 -1.40 -5.32 -8.24
N ASP A 102 -1.66 -6.42 -7.56
CA ASP A 102 -1.54 -7.79 -8.05
C ASP A 102 -2.85 -8.32 -8.70
N ASP A 103 -3.84 -7.44 -8.98
CA ASP A 103 -5.19 -7.78 -9.47
C ASP A 103 -5.99 -8.71 -8.54
N ALA A 104 -5.58 -8.79 -7.27
CA ALA A 104 -6.27 -9.54 -6.21
C ALA A 104 -7.21 -8.60 -5.44
N MET A 105 -8.32 -8.23 -6.06
CA MET A 105 -9.28 -7.28 -5.50
C MET A 105 -10.01 -7.85 -4.29
N PRO A 106 -9.93 -7.21 -3.10
CA PRO A 106 -10.77 -7.60 -1.97
C PRO A 106 -12.25 -7.29 -2.26
N ASP A 107 -13.13 -8.18 -1.83
CA ASP A 107 -14.57 -7.94 -1.92
C ASP A 107 -15.05 -7.13 -0.71
N PHE A 108 -15.45 -5.88 -0.96
CA PHE A 108 -16.07 -5.00 0.04
C PHE A 108 -17.57 -4.76 -0.20
N ASN A 109 -18.17 -5.44 -1.17
CA ASN A 109 -19.56 -5.21 -1.52
C ASN A 109 -20.48 -5.38 -0.30
N GLY A 110 -21.23 -4.32 0.01
CA GLY A 110 -22.16 -4.27 1.14
C GLY A 110 -21.52 -4.24 2.54
N LYS A 111 -20.18 -4.24 2.65
CA LYS A 111 -19.48 -4.23 3.95
C LYS A 111 -19.32 -2.82 4.50
N SER A 112 -19.30 -2.71 5.83
CA SER A 112 -18.82 -1.51 6.54
C SER A 112 -17.32 -1.63 6.76
N VAL A 113 -16.58 -0.59 6.39
CA VAL A 113 -15.11 -0.55 6.47
C VAL A 113 -14.67 0.60 7.36
N VAL A 114 -13.80 0.32 8.33
CA VAL A 114 -13.18 1.34 9.16
C VAL A 114 -11.70 1.42 8.79
N VAL A 115 -11.25 2.62 8.43
CA VAL A 115 -9.85 2.91 8.10
C VAL A 115 -9.23 3.72 9.22
N ILE A 116 -8.14 3.23 9.80
CA ILE A 116 -7.44 3.90 10.90
C ILE A 116 -6.21 4.60 10.33
N GLY A 117 -6.20 5.94 10.36
CA GLY A 117 -5.08 6.72 9.91
C GLY A 117 -5.45 8.04 9.26
N GLY A 118 -4.46 8.91 9.05
CA GLY A 118 -4.62 10.25 8.47
C GLY A 118 -3.56 10.61 7.42
N GLY A 119 -2.89 9.63 6.85
CA GLY A 119 -1.96 9.81 5.73
C GLY A 119 -2.58 9.49 4.37
N ASN A 120 -1.86 9.77 3.28
CA ASN A 120 -2.32 9.48 1.91
C ASN A 120 -2.73 8.02 1.74
N VAL A 121 -2.00 7.07 2.34
CA VAL A 121 -2.33 5.64 2.31
C VAL A 121 -3.72 5.36 2.87
N ALA A 122 -4.10 6.03 3.97
CA ALA A 122 -5.44 5.87 4.55
C ALA A 122 -6.54 6.42 3.62
N MET A 123 -6.28 7.54 2.94
CA MET A 123 -7.19 8.09 1.95
C MET A 123 -7.33 7.14 0.74
N ASP A 124 -6.23 6.59 0.26
CA ASP A 124 -6.22 5.60 -0.83
C ASP A 124 -7.01 4.35 -0.48
N VAL A 125 -6.82 3.81 0.73
CA VAL A 125 -7.58 2.64 1.23
C VAL A 125 -9.06 2.96 1.33
N ALA A 126 -9.43 4.10 1.92
CA ALA A 126 -10.82 4.49 2.11
C ALA A 126 -11.55 4.66 0.76
N ARG A 127 -10.96 5.39 -0.17
CA ARG A 127 -11.52 5.61 -1.52
C ARG A 127 -11.60 4.30 -2.30
N THR A 128 -10.57 3.47 -2.20
CA THR A 128 -10.57 2.16 -2.84
C THR A 128 -11.66 1.26 -2.28
N ALA A 129 -11.81 1.18 -0.95
CA ALA A 129 -12.88 0.39 -0.32
C ALA A 129 -14.27 0.88 -0.79
N LYS A 130 -14.46 2.20 -0.87
CA LYS A 130 -15.72 2.77 -1.38
C LYS A 130 -15.99 2.38 -2.83
N ARG A 131 -14.99 2.44 -3.69
CA ARG A 131 -15.08 2.05 -5.11
C ARG A 131 -15.29 0.56 -5.33
N LEU A 132 -14.82 -0.27 -4.38
CA LEU A 132 -15.05 -1.72 -4.35
C LEU A 132 -16.40 -2.11 -3.69
N GLY A 133 -17.33 -1.17 -3.54
CA GLY A 133 -18.71 -1.44 -3.14
C GLY A 133 -18.98 -1.45 -1.63
N ALA A 134 -18.06 -0.95 -0.80
CA ALA A 134 -18.35 -0.80 0.63
C ALA A 134 -19.58 0.10 0.84
N SER A 135 -20.55 -0.40 1.61
CA SER A 135 -21.79 0.34 1.93
C SER A 135 -21.47 1.59 2.77
N GLU A 136 -20.53 1.44 3.70
CA GLU A 136 -20.06 2.51 4.58
C GLU A 136 -18.55 2.47 4.69
N VAL A 137 -17.90 3.65 4.66
CA VAL A 137 -16.45 3.79 4.92
C VAL A 137 -16.25 4.91 5.92
N CYS A 138 -15.68 4.55 7.07
CA CYS A 138 -15.34 5.46 8.16
C CYS A 138 -13.82 5.60 8.28
N ILE A 139 -13.33 6.83 8.24
CA ILE A 139 -11.91 7.15 8.50
C ILE A 139 -11.80 7.63 9.95
N VAL A 140 -11.03 6.94 10.77
CA VAL A 140 -10.82 7.26 12.18
C VAL A 140 -9.42 7.84 12.35
N TYR A 141 -9.34 9.08 12.88
CA TYR A 141 -8.07 9.76 13.09
C TYR A 141 -7.96 10.37 14.48
N ARG A 142 -6.83 10.11 15.15
CA ARG A 142 -6.63 10.51 16.57
C ARG A 142 -6.44 12.02 16.80
N ARG A 143 -6.15 12.78 15.74
CA ARG A 143 -5.95 14.23 15.79
C ARG A 143 -7.03 14.95 14.99
N ARG A 144 -6.86 16.25 14.77
CA ARG A 144 -7.73 17.07 13.92
C ARG A 144 -7.43 16.82 12.45
N ARG A 145 -8.36 17.18 11.59
CA ARG A 145 -8.18 17.15 10.13
C ARG A 145 -6.93 17.91 9.70
N ASP A 146 -6.68 19.06 10.28
CA ASP A 146 -5.54 19.94 9.93
C ASP A 146 -4.18 19.33 10.32
N ASP A 147 -4.17 18.34 11.21
CA ASP A 147 -2.98 17.59 11.62
C ASP A 147 -2.73 16.35 10.73
N MET A 148 -3.59 16.10 9.73
CA MET A 148 -3.43 14.97 8.83
C MET A 148 -2.25 15.21 7.89
N THR A 149 -1.46 14.15 7.67
CA THR A 149 -0.34 14.20 6.73
C THR A 149 -0.76 13.90 5.28
N ALA A 150 -2.02 13.54 5.07
CA ALA A 150 -2.61 13.43 3.75
C ALA A 150 -2.75 14.81 3.11
N LEU A 151 -2.62 14.86 1.78
CA LEU A 151 -2.85 16.09 1.02
C LEU A 151 -4.32 16.54 1.17
N PRO A 152 -4.59 17.85 1.30
CA PRO A 152 -5.96 18.36 1.45
C PRO A 152 -6.93 17.87 0.36
N ASP A 153 -6.46 17.77 -0.88
CA ASP A 153 -7.25 17.29 -2.01
C ASP A 153 -7.61 15.80 -1.88
N GLU A 154 -6.73 14.99 -1.30
CA GLU A 154 -7.00 13.57 -1.05
C GLU A 154 -8.04 13.37 0.07
N ILE A 155 -7.95 14.18 1.10
CA ILE A 155 -8.97 14.21 2.18
C ILE A 155 -10.30 14.66 1.61
N GLY A 156 -10.31 15.75 0.81
CA GLY A 156 -11.50 16.26 0.13
C GLY A 156 -12.10 15.22 -0.80
N GLY A 157 -11.28 14.53 -1.58
CA GLY A 157 -11.70 13.46 -2.48
C GLY A 157 -12.36 12.28 -1.75
N ALA A 158 -11.79 11.84 -0.63
CA ALA A 158 -12.38 10.78 0.18
C ALA A 158 -13.77 11.17 0.72
N ILE A 159 -13.91 12.40 1.23
CA ILE A 159 -15.20 12.91 1.72
C ILE A 159 -16.21 13.05 0.57
N ALA A 160 -15.79 13.57 -0.60
CA ALA A 160 -16.65 13.72 -1.77
C ALA A 160 -17.15 12.37 -2.31
N GLU A 161 -16.36 11.29 -2.17
CA GLU A 161 -16.76 9.92 -2.51
C GLU A 161 -17.63 9.27 -1.42
N GLY A 162 -18.01 9.99 -0.35
CA GLY A 162 -18.93 9.54 0.69
C GLY A 162 -18.25 8.80 1.85
N CYS A 163 -16.94 8.94 2.03
CA CYS A 163 -16.27 8.48 3.24
C CYS A 163 -16.54 9.45 4.40
N GLN A 164 -16.82 8.92 5.59
CA GLN A 164 -17.03 9.70 6.81
C GLN A 164 -15.71 9.87 7.55
N LEU A 165 -15.40 11.09 8.03
CA LEU A 165 -14.18 11.37 8.80
C LEU A 165 -14.51 11.61 10.28
N PHE A 166 -14.02 10.74 11.13
CA PHE A 166 -14.11 10.84 12.59
C PHE A 166 -12.77 11.30 13.18
N GLN A 167 -12.70 12.57 13.52
CA GLN A 167 -11.53 13.20 14.12
C GLN A 167 -11.51 13.02 15.64
N LEU A 168 -10.32 13.20 16.25
CA LEU A 168 -10.10 13.12 17.71
C LEU A 168 -10.59 11.79 18.30
N LYS A 169 -10.48 10.72 17.53
CA LYS A 169 -10.83 9.36 17.92
C LYS A 169 -9.59 8.48 17.83
N ALA A 170 -9.14 7.95 18.95
CA ALA A 170 -8.07 6.97 19.03
C ALA A 170 -8.71 5.58 19.29
N PRO A 171 -8.45 4.59 18.45
CA PRO A 171 -8.93 3.25 18.70
C PRO A 171 -8.25 2.67 19.94
N SER A 172 -9.01 2.03 20.82
CA SER A 172 -8.51 1.35 22.01
C SER A 172 -8.56 -0.16 21.89
N GLU A 173 -9.49 -0.67 21.12
CA GLU A 173 -9.73 -2.11 20.97
C GLU A 173 -10.46 -2.39 19.65
N ILE A 174 -10.17 -3.52 19.02
CA ILE A 174 -10.96 -4.10 17.94
C ILE A 174 -11.85 -5.17 18.52
N ILE A 175 -13.16 -4.97 18.43
CA ILE A 175 -14.16 -5.89 18.95
C ILE A 175 -14.23 -7.12 18.02
N VAL A 176 -14.11 -8.31 18.60
CA VAL A 176 -14.07 -9.58 17.87
C VAL A 176 -15.29 -10.44 18.23
N ASP A 177 -15.85 -11.10 17.25
CA ASP A 177 -16.93 -12.07 17.48
C ASP A 177 -16.39 -13.42 17.99
N LYS A 178 -17.31 -14.34 18.33
CA LYS A 178 -16.97 -15.69 18.82
C LYS A 178 -16.19 -16.57 17.81
N ASN A 179 -16.16 -16.19 16.54
CA ASN A 179 -15.45 -16.89 15.47
C ASN A 179 -14.10 -16.23 15.13
N GLY A 180 -13.71 -15.19 15.86
CA GLY A 180 -12.48 -14.46 15.66
C GLY A 180 -12.54 -13.42 14.54
N HIS A 181 -13.73 -13.02 14.09
CA HIS A 181 -13.89 -11.99 13.05
C HIS A 181 -14.11 -10.61 13.67
N VAL A 182 -13.61 -9.57 13.02
CA VAL A 182 -13.86 -8.18 13.40
C VAL A 182 -15.35 -7.89 13.35
N LYS A 183 -15.86 -7.28 14.40
CA LYS A 183 -17.27 -6.88 14.55
C LYS A 183 -17.42 -5.37 14.71
N GLY A 184 -16.38 -4.69 15.20
CA GLY A 184 -16.39 -3.25 15.45
C GLY A 184 -15.08 -2.74 16.01
N LEU A 185 -15.06 -1.44 16.24
CA LEU A 185 -13.92 -0.69 16.78
C LEU A 185 -14.42 0.15 17.96
#